data_e2ac9fcd0a3c103b1c35dfa69d56e846
#
_entry.id   e2ac9fcd0a3c103b1c35dfa69d56e846
#
_cell.length_a   1.000
_cell.length_b   1.000
_cell.length_c   1.000
_cell.angle_alpha   90.00
_cell.angle_beta   90.00
_cell.angle_gamma   90.00
#
_symmetry.space_group_name_H-M   'P 1'
#
loop_
_entity.id
_entity.type
_entity.pdbx_description
1 polymer ?
#
loop_
_entity_poly.entity_id
_entity_poly.type
_entity_poly.pdbx_seq_one_letter_code
_entity_poly.pdbx_strand_id
1 'polypeptide(L)'
;MTRRLAAVTVLAIAACAPKPETTEQMAARMKAESDAARTAIEAVNARAHRYFAAGNVDSLAIGYAEDVVVMMSNAPAIRGRPAMRAKLAELMGYGTWEMTATTTRVDANGPLAVEQGSYVMDFKAGPRAPAGMATAFPDTGKYVTAWRKVNGDWLVFADILNTDRRVPAAATKGH
;
A
#
# COMPACT_ATOMS: atom_id res chain seq x y z
N MET A 1 -53.65 27.02 -53.18
CA MET A 1 -52.89 26.00 -52.40
C MET A 1 -51.42 26.37 -52.40
N THR A 2 -50.93 27.04 -51.37
CA THR A 2 -49.54 27.51 -51.25
C THR A 2 -48.81 26.66 -50.19
N ARG A 3 -47.95 25.77 -50.68
CA ARG A 3 -47.09 24.95 -49.81
C ARG A 3 -45.90 25.82 -49.23
N ARG A 4 -45.87 26.03 -47.90
CA ARG A 4 -44.76 26.65 -47.24
C ARG A 4 -43.74 25.53 -46.98
N LEU A 5 -42.52 25.64 -47.55
CA LEU A 5 -41.36 24.83 -47.17
C LEU A 5 -40.77 25.44 -45.89
N ALA A 6 -40.72 24.64 -44.85
CA ALA A 6 -39.99 24.98 -43.64
C ALA A 6 -38.51 24.49 -43.81
N ALA A 7 -37.58 25.44 -43.80
CA ALA A 7 -36.14 25.12 -43.78
C ALA A 7 -35.74 24.73 -42.36
N VAL A 8 -35.29 23.48 -42.17
CA VAL A 8 -34.69 23.00 -40.92
C VAL A 8 -33.20 23.31 -40.97
N THR A 9 -32.79 24.31 -40.17
CA THR A 9 -31.38 24.63 -39.99
C THR A 9 -30.77 23.66 -38.99
N VAL A 10 -29.97 22.70 -39.45
CA VAL A 10 -29.19 21.81 -38.57
C VAL A 10 -28.00 22.57 -38.08
N LEU A 11 -27.97 22.94 -36.78
CA LEU A 11 -26.86 23.54 -36.11
C LEU A 11 -25.84 22.42 -35.80
N ALA A 12 -24.74 22.31 -36.55
CA ALA A 12 -23.65 21.39 -36.26
C ALA A 12 -22.88 21.92 -35.04
N ILE A 13 -23.07 21.32 -33.87
CA ILE A 13 -22.25 21.55 -32.70
C ILE A 13 -20.93 20.83 -32.96
N ALA A 14 -19.88 21.54 -33.36
CA ALA A 14 -18.54 21.03 -33.41
C ALA A 14 -18.07 20.81 -31.95
N ALA A 15 -18.22 19.59 -31.47
CA ALA A 15 -17.63 19.19 -30.20
C ALA A 15 -16.10 19.30 -30.32
N CYS A 16 -15.50 20.29 -29.65
CA CYS A 16 -14.05 20.35 -29.50
C CYS A 16 -13.58 19.13 -28.71
N ALA A 17 -13.20 18.07 -29.40
CA ALA A 17 -12.50 16.95 -28.76
C ALA A 17 -11.21 17.47 -28.13
N PRO A 18 -10.90 17.16 -26.87
CA PRO A 18 -9.66 17.59 -26.25
C PRO A 18 -8.48 17.09 -27.09
N LYS A 19 -7.50 17.97 -27.30
CA LYS A 19 -6.30 17.61 -28.04
C LYS A 19 -5.57 16.51 -27.28
N PRO A 20 -5.12 15.43 -27.93
CA PRO A 20 -4.38 14.36 -27.27
C PRO A 20 -3.13 14.92 -26.60
N GLU A 21 -2.87 14.46 -25.38
CA GLU A 21 -1.70 14.82 -24.57
C GLU A 21 -0.41 14.36 -25.29
N THR A 22 0.61 15.21 -25.35
CA THR A 22 1.91 14.81 -25.86
C THR A 22 2.64 13.91 -24.88
N THR A 23 3.63 13.12 -25.35
CA THR A 23 4.46 12.27 -24.48
C THR A 23 5.12 13.08 -23.36
N GLU A 24 5.55 14.31 -23.67
CA GLU A 24 6.20 15.21 -22.73
C GLU A 24 5.24 15.72 -21.66
N GLN A 25 4.01 16.10 -22.06
CA GLN A 25 2.95 16.49 -21.14
C GLN A 25 2.53 15.33 -20.24
N MET A 26 2.40 14.12 -20.80
CA MET A 26 2.09 12.90 -20.03
C MET A 26 3.19 12.62 -18.99
N ALA A 27 4.48 12.69 -19.37
CA ALA A 27 5.59 12.47 -18.46
C ALA A 27 5.61 13.51 -17.32
N ALA A 28 5.38 14.77 -17.63
CA ALA A 28 5.31 15.86 -16.65
C ALA A 28 4.15 15.67 -15.68
N ARG A 29 2.96 15.27 -16.18
CA ARG A 29 1.79 14.95 -15.35
C ARG A 29 2.05 13.78 -14.43
N MET A 30 2.56 12.66 -14.97
CA MET A 30 2.87 11.47 -14.15
C MET A 30 3.91 11.77 -13.07
N LYS A 31 4.91 12.60 -13.38
CA LYS A 31 5.89 13.04 -12.38
C LYS A 31 5.22 13.84 -11.25
N ALA A 32 4.37 14.81 -11.59
CA ALA A 32 3.68 15.62 -10.60
C ALA A 32 2.72 14.79 -9.74
N GLU A 33 1.99 13.84 -10.33
CA GLU A 33 1.14 12.90 -9.62
C GLU A 33 1.94 12.00 -8.67
N SER A 34 3.10 11.50 -9.10
CA SER A 34 3.99 10.68 -8.29
C SER A 34 4.59 11.45 -7.11
N ASP A 35 5.02 12.69 -7.32
CA ASP A 35 5.54 13.56 -6.25
C ASP A 35 4.45 13.85 -5.20
N ALA A 36 3.23 14.16 -5.63
CA ALA A 36 2.09 14.39 -4.74
C ALA A 36 1.67 13.11 -4.00
N ALA A 37 1.62 11.97 -4.69
CA ALA A 37 1.32 10.68 -4.08
C ALA A 37 2.39 10.30 -3.04
N ARG A 38 3.67 10.49 -3.36
CA ARG A 38 4.78 10.24 -2.44
C ARG A 38 4.60 11.00 -1.13
N THR A 39 4.38 12.30 -1.20
CA THR A 39 4.17 13.14 -0.01
C THR A 39 3.01 12.63 0.84
N ALA A 40 1.89 12.28 0.21
CA ALA A 40 0.72 11.80 0.92
C ALA A 40 0.93 10.40 1.53
N ILE A 41 1.58 9.47 0.80
CA ILE A 41 1.88 8.11 1.25
C ILE A 41 2.89 8.13 2.41
N GLU A 42 3.95 8.94 2.33
CA GLU A 42 4.91 9.11 3.43
C GLU A 42 4.22 9.62 4.71
N ALA A 43 3.22 10.51 4.59
CA ALA A 43 2.41 10.95 5.72
C ALA A 43 1.51 9.82 6.28
N VAL A 44 0.99 8.92 5.43
CA VAL A 44 0.26 7.71 5.88
C VAL A 44 1.21 6.77 6.61
N ASN A 45 2.38 6.48 6.05
CA ASN A 45 3.40 5.63 6.67
C ASN A 45 3.83 6.17 8.04
N ALA A 46 4.09 7.47 8.16
CA ALA A 46 4.44 8.10 9.43
C ALA A 46 3.34 7.96 10.50
N ARG A 47 2.06 7.97 10.11
CA ARG A 47 0.96 7.67 11.04
C ARG A 47 0.92 6.19 11.41
N ALA A 48 1.08 5.31 10.42
CA ALA A 48 1.08 3.86 10.63
C ALA A 48 2.19 3.43 11.59
N HIS A 49 3.40 3.99 11.48
CA HIS A 49 4.50 3.72 12.42
C HIS A 49 4.12 4.05 13.86
N ARG A 50 3.48 5.20 14.09
CA ARG A 50 3.01 5.57 15.44
C ARG A 50 1.93 4.63 15.98
N TYR A 51 0.99 4.21 15.12
CA TYR A 51 -0.05 3.26 15.51
C TYR A 51 0.54 1.87 15.78
N PHE A 52 1.54 1.47 15.00
CA PHE A 52 2.25 0.21 15.18
C PHE A 52 2.98 0.18 16.53
N ALA A 53 3.78 1.19 16.82
CA ALA A 53 4.48 1.32 18.10
C ALA A 53 3.52 1.40 19.32
N ALA A 54 2.34 1.99 19.13
CA ALA A 54 1.30 2.06 20.16
C ALA A 54 0.44 0.80 20.27
N GLY A 55 0.60 -0.20 19.39
CA GLY A 55 -0.26 -1.36 19.31
C GLY A 55 -1.71 -1.06 18.94
N ASN A 56 -1.96 0.08 18.26
CA ASN A 56 -3.31 0.52 17.89
C ASN A 56 -3.78 -0.19 16.62
N VAL A 57 -4.28 -1.40 16.80
CA VAL A 57 -4.72 -2.29 15.72
C VAL A 57 -5.83 -1.68 14.86
N ASP A 58 -6.80 -1.00 15.48
CA ASP A 58 -7.95 -0.43 14.75
C ASP A 58 -7.52 0.69 13.82
N SER A 59 -6.67 1.59 14.30
CA SER A 59 -6.12 2.68 13.48
C SER A 59 -5.18 2.18 12.38
N LEU A 60 -4.48 1.06 12.59
CA LEU A 60 -3.70 0.41 11.54
C LEU A 60 -4.61 -0.21 10.48
N ALA A 61 -5.64 -0.94 10.91
CA ALA A 61 -6.50 -1.70 10.01
C ALA A 61 -7.24 -0.82 8.98
N ILE A 62 -7.65 0.40 9.36
CA ILE A 62 -8.34 1.32 8.44
C ILE A 62 -7.44 1.84 7.31
N GLY A 63 -6.12 1.72 7.42
CA GLY A 63 -5.17 2.03 6.36
C GLY A 63 -5.18 1.02 5.20
N TYR A 64 -5.84 -0.11 5.35
CA TYR A 64 -5.97 -1.14 4.32
C TYR A 64 -7.31 -1.05 3.60
N ALA A 65 -7.32 -1.32 2.29
CA ALA A 65 -8.55 -1.47 1.52
C ALA A 65 -9.36 -2.69 2.00
N GLU A 66 -10.68 -2.70 1.76
CA GLU A 66 -11.53 -3.83 2.18
C GLU A 66 -11.09 -5.16 1.56
N ASP A 67 -10.61 -5.12 0.31
CA ASP A 67 -10.17 -6.24 -0.51
C ASP A 67 -8.64 -6.46 -0.48
N VAL A 68 -7.94 -5.91 0.50
CA VAL A 68 -6.47 -5.96 0.58
C VAL A 68 -5.91 -7.39 0.49
N VAL A 69 -4.75 -7.52 -0.13
CA VAL A 69 -3.95 -8.76 -0.12
C VAL A 69 -2.55 -8.45 0.41
N VAL A 70 -2.18 -9.04 1.54
CA VAL A 70 -0.85 -8.89 2.13
C VAL A 70 -0.10 -10.20 2.03
N MET A 71 1.10 -10.16 1.49
CA MET A 71 1.96 -11.31 1.21
C MET A 71 3.25 -11.20 2.03
N MET A 72 3.29 -11.92 3.13
CA MET A 72 4.45 -11.97 4.03
C MET A 72 5.34 -13.16 3.67
N SER A 73 6.65 -13.03 3.93
CA SER A 73 7.60 -14.12 3.73
C SER A 73 7.19 -15.37 4.53
N ASN A 74 7.25 -16.53 3.88
CA ASN A 74 7.01 -17.85 4.49
C ASN A 74 5.61 -18.01 5.13
N ALA A 75 4.61 -17.28 4.68
CA ALA A 75 3.23 -17.34 5.17
C ALA A 75 2.22 -17.32 4.02
N PRO A 76 1.04 -17.92 4.19
CA PRO A 76 -0.07 -17.74 3.25
C PRO A 76 -0.47 -16.26 3.16
N ALA A 77 -0.94 -15.85 1.98
CA ALA A 77 -1.44 -14.50 1.78
C ALA A 77 -2.66 -14.20 2.66
N ILE A 78 -2.66 -13.05 3.32
CA ILE A 78 -3.78 -12.53 4.10
C ILE A 78 -4.71 -11.79 3.14
N ARG A 79 -6.00 -12.08 3.17
CA ARG A 79 -6.99 -11.50 2.26
C ARG A 79 -8.11 -10.80 3.00
N GLY A 80 -8.32 -9.53 2.67
CA GLY A 80 -9.34 -8.68 3.24
C GLY A 80 -8.93 -8.00 4.54
N ARG A 81 -9.47 -6.80 4.75
CA ARG A 81 -9.21 -5.97 5.95
C ARG A 81 -9.53 -6.70 7.27
N PRO A 82 -10.64 -7.46 7.40
CA PRO A 82 -10.91 -8.18 8.64
C PRO A 82 -9.82 -9.19 9.01
N ALA A 83 -9.31 -9.96 8.03
CA ALA A 83 -8.23 -10.91 8.26
C ALA A 83 -6.90 -10.20 8.60
N MET A 84 -6.61 -9.08 7.92
CA MET A 84 -5.44 -8.27 8.24
C MET A 84 -5.52 -7.67 9.66
N ARG A 85 -6.69 -7.16 10.07
CA ARG A 85 -6.92 -6.69 11.44
C ARG A 85 -6.67 -7.80 12.48
N ALA A 86 -7.18 -9.00 12.23
CA ALA A 86 -6.96 -10.15 13.11
C ALA A 86 -5.46 -10.49 13.22
N LYS A 87 -4.74 -10.46 12.08
CA LYS A 87 -3.28 -10.70 12.06
C LYS A 87 -2.49 -9.62 12.81
N LEU A 88 -2.87 -8.37 12.68
CA LEU A 88 -2.28 -7.27 13.45
C LEU A 88 -2.51 -7.47 14.95
N ALA A 89 -3.72 -7.84 15.37
CA ALA A 89 -4.03 -8.11 16.77
C ALA A 89 -3.22 -9.28 17.34
N GLU A 90 -3.03 -10.33 16.54
CA GLU A 90 -2.17 -11.47 16.87
C GLU A 90 -0.72 -11.01 17.10
N LEU A 91 -0.13 -10.31 16.14
CA LEU A 91 1.27 -9.84 16.19
C LEU A 91 1.50 -8.89 17.36
N MET A 92 0.62 -7.90 17.56
CA MET A 92 0.71 -6.96 18.69
C MET A 92 0.54 -7.69 20.04
N GLY A 93 -0.16 -8.82 20.04
CA GLY A 93 -0.29 -9.68 21.22
C GLY A 93 0.99 -10.38 21.64
N TYR A 94 1.94 -10.57 20.73
CA TYR A 94 3.17 -11.30 21.01
C TYR A 94 4.24 -10.46 21.71
N GLY A 95 4.20 -9.15 21.60
CA GLY A 95 5.22 -8.29 22.20
C GLY A 95 5.17 -6.86 21.71
N THR A 96 6.29 -6.17 21.88
CA THR A 96 6.47 -4.79 21.44
C THR A 96 7.15 -4.79 20.08
N TRP A 97 6.68 -3.94 19.19
CA TRP A 97 7.15 -3.80 17.84
C TRP A 97 7.48 -2.34 17.54
N GLU A 98 8.65 -2.11 17.00
CA GLU A 98 9.02 -0.83 16.41
C GLU A 98 9.36 -1.07 14.95
N MET A 99 8.76 -0.30 14.05
CA MET A 99 9.01 -0.41 12.60
C MET A 99 9.20 0.98 12.00
N THR A 100 10.21 1.10 11.17
CA THR A 100 10.45 2.29 10.34
C THR A 100 10.55 1.85 8.89
N ALA A 101 9.70 2.38 8.04
CA ALA A 101 9.78 2.21 6.60
C ALA A 101 10.43 3.44 5.96
N THR A 102 11.25 3.21 4.94
CA THR A 102 11.89 4.24 4.12
C THR A 102 11.43 4.08 2.68
N THR A 103 10.65 5.02 2.20
CA THR A 103 10.17 5.07 0.81
C THR A 103 11.33 5.43 -0.12
N THR A 104 11.66 4.56 -1.05
CA THR A 104 12.70 4.83 -2.07
C THR A 104 12.10 5.38 -3.36
N ARG A 105 10.94 4.89 -3.78
CA ARG A 105 10.26 5.30 -5.00
C ARG A 105 8.75 5.22 -4.86
N VAL A 106 8.05 6.16 -5.47
CA VAL A 106 6.60 6.11 -5.72
C VAL A 106 6.34 6.48 -7.17
N ASP A 107 5.59 5.64 -7.86
CA ASP A 107 5.06 5.91 -9.19
C ASP A 107 3.53 5.92 -9.09
N ALA A 108 2.90 7.00 -9.57
CA ALA A 108 1.45 7.16 -9.52
C ALA A 108 0.86 7.53 -10.87
N ASN A 109 -0.38 7.08 -11.09
CA ASN A 109 -1.21 7.48 -12.22
C ASN A 109 -2.68 7.48 -11.76
N GLY A 110 -3.25 8.67 -11.60
CA GLY A 110 -4.59 8.88 -11.10
C GLY A 110 -4.80 8.28 -9.69
N PRO A 111 -5.75 7.36 -9.51
CA PRO A 111 -6.08 6.79 -8.19
C PRO A 111 -5.18 5.63 -7.76
N LEU A 112 -4.18 5.26 -8.52
CA LEU A 112 -3.28 4.15 -8.23
C LEU A 112 -1.84 4.63 -8.07
N ALA A 113 -1.13 4.03 -7.11
CA ALA A 113 0.30 4.23 -6.93
C ALA A 113 0.99 2.92 -6.53
N VAL A 114 2.27 2.81 -6.89
CA VAL A 114 3.16 1.75 -6.43
C VAL A 114 4.30 2.40 -5.66
N GLU A 115 4.49 1.95 -4.43
CA GLU A 115 5.59 2.34 -3.56
C GLU A 115 6.60 1.20 -3.46
N GLN A 116 7.87 1.54 -3.50
CA GLN A 116 8.98 0.65 -3.19
C GLN A 116 9.77 1.24 -2.02
N GLY A 117 10.21 0.37 -1.12
CA GLY A 117 10.98 0.81 0.02
C GLY A 117 11.70 -0.31 0.76
N SER A 118 12.34 0.09 1.84
CA SER A 118 12.97 -0.80 2.82
C SER A 118 12.38 -0.54 4.21
N TYR A 119 12.50 -1.51 5.09
CA TYR A 119 12.10 -1.37 6.48
C TYR A 119 13.20 -1.85 7.43
N VAL A 120 13.17 -1.27 8.62
CA VAL A 120 13.85 -1.78 9.81
C VAL A 120 12.77 -2.04 10.85
N MET A 121 12.80 -3.21 11.47
CA MET A 121 11.83 -3.63 12.47
C MET A 121 12.56 -4.24 13.66
N ASP A 122 12.20 -3.79 14.86
CA ASP A 122 12.66 -4.35 16.12
C ASP A 122 11.49 -4.99 16.86
N PHE A 123 11.73 -6.18 17.38
CA PHE A 123 10.75 -6.94 18.15
C PHE A 123 11.32 -7.32 19.51
N LYS A 124 10.48 -7.19 20.56
CA LYS A 124 10.73 -7.71 21.90
C LYS A 124 9.52 -8.54 22.35
N ALA A 125 9.76 -9.81 22.63
CA ALA A 125 8.72 -10.74 23.04
C ALA A 125 8.11 -10.35 24.39
N GLY A 126 6.79 -10.40 24.44
CA GLY A 126 6.00 -10.29 25.66
C GLY A 126 5.57 -11.65 26.21
N PRO A 127 4.81 -11.68 27.30
CA PRO A 127 4.39 -12.92 27.97
C PRO A 127 3.50 -13.84 27.11
N ARG A 128 2.90 -13.32 26.06
CA ARG A 128 2.02 -14.08 25.14
C ARG A 128 2.71 -14.55 23.87
N ALA A 129 4.03 -14.31 23.75
CA ALA A 129 4.78 -14.79 22.60
C ALA A 129 4.75 -16.33 22.55
N PRO A 130 4.57 -16.95 21.36
CA PRO A 130 4.59 -18.39 21.22
C PRO A 130 5.91 -19.00 21.71
N ALA A 131 5.85 -20.20 22.26
CA ALA A 131 7.02 -20.96 22.63
C ALA A 131 7.94 -21.17 21.42
N GLY A 132 9.23 -20.90 21.57
CA GLY A 132 10.22 -20.99 20.49
C GLY A 132 10.32 -19.74 19.60
N MET A 133 9.48 -18.72 19.81
CA MET A 133 9.69 -17.40 19.20
C MET A 133 10.93 -16.76 19.80
N ALA A 134 11.78 -16.14 18.98
CA ALA A 134 12.94 -15.41 19.48
C ALA A 134 12.48 -14.28 20.41
N THR A 135 13.21 -14.10 21.53
CA THR A 135 12.85 -13.12 22.57
C THR A 135 13.04 -11.68 22.12
N ALA A 136 13.98 -11.44 21.22
CA ALA A 136 14.18 -10.17 20.54
C ALA A 136 14.92 -10.40 19.22
N PHE A 137 14.62 -9.61 18.22
CA PHE A 137 15.37 -9.62 16.96
C PHE A 137 15.20 -8.31 16.20
N PRO A 138 16.27 -7.77 15.62
CA PRO A 138 16.15 -6.82 14.52
C PRO A 138 15.83 -7.57 13.23
N ASP A 139 14.98 -7.00 12.40
CA ASP A 139 14.75 -7.44 11.04
C ASP A 139 14.88 -6.27 10.08
N THR A 140 15.48 -6.52 8.94
CA THR A 140 15.53 -5.58 7.82
C THR A 140 14.97 -6.25 6.59
N GLY A 141 14.39 -5.45 5.72
CA GLY A 141 13.83 -5.98 4.50
C GLY A 141 13.42 -4.90 3.52
N LYS A 142 12.74 -5.34 2.49
CA LYS A 142 12.23 -4.53 1.42
C LYS A 142 10.77 -4.86 1.17
N TYR A 143 10.06 -3.88 0.59
CA TYR A 143 8.65 -4.05 0.29
C TYR A 143 8.26 -3.37 -1.04
N VAL A 144 7.16 -3.85 -1.57
CA VAL A 144 6.40 -3.18 -2.63
C VAL A 144 4.96 -3.12 -2.18
N THR A 145 4.44 -1.91 -2.06
CA THR A 145 3.05 -1.65 -1.68
C THR A 145 2.31 -1.01 -2.85
N ALA A 146 1.17 -1.57 -3.20
CA ALA A 146 0.24 -0.98 -4.15
C ALA A 146 -0.87 -0.24 -3.38
N TRP A 147 -1.07 1.02 -3.74
CA TRP A 147 -1.98 1.96 -3.12
C TRP A 147 -3.13 2.29 -4.04
N ARG A 148 -4.33 2.43 -3.46
CA ARG A 148 -5.54 2.89 -4.14
C ARG A 148 -6.11 4.10 -3.40
N LYS A 149 -6.43 5.16 -4.15
CA LYS A 149 -7.06 6.36 -3.59
C LYS A 149 -8.57 6.16 -3.54
N VAL A 150 -9.14 6.21 -2.34
CA VAL A 150 -10.58 6.05 -2.08
C VAL A 150 -11.06 7.24 -1.27
N ASN A 151 -12.02 8.00 -1.78
CA ASN A 151 -12.57 9.21 -1.13
C ASN A 151 -11.50 10.23 -0.70
N GLY A 152 -10.38 10.29 -1.42
CA GLY A 152 -9.27 11.20 -1.12
C GLY A 152 -8.13 10.56 -0.33
N ASP A 153 -8.36 9.45 0.34
CA ASP A 153 -7.37 8.75 1.16
C ASP A 153 -6.64 7.64 0.37
N TRP A 154 -5.33 7.52 0.59
CA TRP A 154 -4.54 6.41 0.09
C TRP A 154 -4.65 5.20 1.01
N LEU A 155 -5.14 4.07 0.48
CA LEU A 155 -5.28 2.80 1.18
C LEU A 155 -4.42 1.73 0.51
N VAL A 156 -3.78 0.90 1.33
CA VAL A 156 -3.04 -0.28 0.85
C VAL A 156 -4.02 -1.31 0.30
N PHE A 157 -3.92 -1.71 -0.96
CA PHE A 157 -4.72 -2.79 -1.52
C PHE A 157 -3.92 -4.04 -1.89
N ALA A 158 -2.60 -3.93 -2.05
CA ALA A 158 -1.71 -5.08 -2.09
C ALA A 158 -0.36 -4.71 -1.47
N ASP A 159 0.23 -5.64 -0.75
CA ASP A 159 1.51 -5.44 -0.09
C ASP A 159 2.32 -6.73 -0.09
N ILE A 160 3.60 -6.62 -0.40
CA ILE A 160 4.55 -7.72 -0.33
C ILE A 160 5.79 -7.28 0.44
N LEU A 161 6.13 -8.06 1.48
CA LEU A 161 7.30 -7.82 2.31
C LEU A 161 8.25 -9.01 2.21
N ASN A 162 9.53 -8.73 2.08
CA ASN A 162 10.60 -9.72 2.10
C ASN A 162 11.64 -9.34 3.13
N THR A 163 11.89 -10.25 4.09
CA THR A 163 13.00 -10.12 5.02
C THR A 163 14.33 -10.36 4.32
N ASP A 164 15.38 -9.66 4.76
CA ASP A 164 16.77 -9.90 4.35
C ASP A 164 17.45 -10.94 5.24
N ARG A 165 16.76 -11.43 6.28
CA ARG A 165 17.28 -12.49 7.15
C ARG A 165 17.36 -13.81 6.39
N ARG A 166 18.47 -14.49 6.52
CA ARG A 166 18.62 -15.85 5.99
C ARG A 166 17.69 -16.80 6.76
N VAL A 167 16.97 -17.63 6.02
CA VAL A 167 16.31 -18.79 6.63
C VAL A 167 17.41 -19.68 7.22
N PRO A 168 17.34 -20.05 8.51
CA PRO A 168 18.30 -21.00 9.08
C PRO A 168 18.31 -22.28 8.23
N ALA A 169 19.47 -22.76 7.86
CA ALA A 169 19.58 -24.05 7.18
C ALA A 169 18.89 -25.10 8.06
N ALA A 170 17.99 -25.90 7.48
CA ALA A 170 17.38 -27.00 8.21
C ALA A 170 18.53 -27.85 8.80
N ALA A 171 18.48 -28.09 10.11
CA ALA A 171 19.45 -28.98 10.74
C ALA A 171 19.36 -30.34 10.03
N THR A 172 20.40 -30.69 9.29
CA THR A 172 20.51 -32.03 8.71
C THR A 172 20.52 -33.01 9.89
N LYS A 173 19.42 -33.75 10.05
CA LYS A 173 19.42 -34.90 10.97
C LYS A 173 20.46 -35.86 10.38
N GLY A 174 21.62 -35.93 11.01
CA GLY A 174 22.60 -36.97 10.72
C GLY A 174 21.94 -38.33 10.91
N HIS A 175 21.97 -39.17 9.86
CA HIS A 175 21.64 -40.56 9.92
C HIS A 175 22.82 -41.33 10.52
#